data_7bc1c5d79a8b842ae1c10f268dc0c76c
#
_entry.id   7bc1c5d79a8b842ae1c10f268dc0c76c
#
_cell.length_a   1.000
_cell.length_b   1.000
_cell.length_c   1.000
_cell.angle_alpha   90.00
_cell.angle_beta   90.00
_cell.angle_gamma   90.00
#
_symmetry.space_group_name_H-M   'P 1'
#
loop_
_entity.id
_entity.type
_entity.pdbx_description
1 polymer ?
#
loop_
_entity_poly.entity_id
_entity_poly.type
_entity_poly.pdbx_seq_one_letter_code
_entity_poly.pdbx_strand_id
1 'polypeptide(L)'
;ATSITKNKWFNFSIKSMINLSINLKIGKFGLDCAYESSKMWNGGNQWSAYPSFLSFFRYVAKLNIDYTKWDYYEKAAIHAGHRIMHEKFCIISDRPEILKIDEQNRPHSFDGPFCRWRDGSALYSIHGIRVPMWICETKKEDFTKEMIVNETNADNRRCIIQKIGIEKAIELLGADVIDSYESPIGGKYELLQIDYDGRGKRCYLKMKSKSIDAYHIEGIKPGITTVKEAIAYRNGLDKFEEPEILT
;
A
#
# COMPACT_ATOMS: atom_id res chain seq x y z
N ALA A 1 14.85 -27.80 10.50
CA ALA A 1 14.56 -26.39 10.76
C ALA A 1 13.08 -26.17 10.58
N THR A 2 12.37 -26.09 11.68
CA THR A 2 10.91 -25.94 11.73
C THR A 2 10.50 -24.53 11.32
N SER A 3 9.77 -24.44 10.25
CA SER A 3 9.11 -23.21 9.79
C SER A 3 8.08 -22.79 10.84
N ILE A 4 8.47 -21.97 11.79
CA ILE A 4 7.53 -21.28 12.66
C ILE A 4 6.80 -20.27 11.78
N THR A 5 5.52 -20.45 11.67
CA THR A 5 4.58 -19.68 10.84
C THR A 5 4.75 -18.17 11.01
N LYS A 6 5.28 -17.53 9.99
CA LYS A 6 6.01 -16.27 9.96
C LYS A 6 5.18 -15.00 10.08
N ASN A 7 3.85 -15.06 10.08
CA ASN A 7 3.05 -13.85 9.82
C ASN A 7 2.02 -13.44 10.88
N LYS A 8 1.88 -14.15 11.98
CA LYS A 8 0.91 -13.75 13.03
C LYS A 8 1.50 -13.05 14.25
N TRP A 9 2.82 -13.04 14.41
CA TRP A 9 3.47 -12.52 15.62
C TRP A 9 3.86 -11.05 15.60
N PHE A 10 3.99 -10.45 14.44
CA PHE A 10 4.54 -9.09 14.31
C PHE A 10 3.59 -7.95 14.69
N ASN A 11 2.30 -8.22 14.91
CA ASN A 11 1.32 -7.21 15.30
C ASN A 11 0.88 -7.25 16.78
N PHE A 12 1.48 -8.11 17.59
CA PHE A 12 1.20 -8.12 19.02
C PHE A 12 2.09 -7.11 19.74
N SER A 13 1.52 -5.96 20.12
CA SER A 13 2.16 -5.08 21.09
C SER A 13 2.21 -5.77 22.46
N ILE A 14 3.17 -5.42 23.31
CA ILE A 14 3.26 -5.91 24.72
C ILE A 14 1.90 -5.74 25.42
N LYS A 15 1.21 -4.63 25.15
CA LYS A 15 -0.15 -4.35 25.67
C LYS A 15 -1.18 -5.39 25.20
N SER A 16 -1.10 -5.86 23.97
CA SER A 16 -1.98 -6.92 23.46
C SER A 16 -1.67 -8.27 24.08
N MET A 17 -0.40 -8.57 24.34
CA MET A 17 0.01 -9.82 25.02
C MET A 17 -0.44 -9.83 26.47
N ILE A 18 -0.31 -8.72 27.19
CA ILE A 18 -0.81 -8.56 28.56
C ILE A 18 -2.34 -8.69 28.59
N ASN A 19 -3.06 -8.02 27.70
CA ASN A 19 -4.52 -8.12 27.62
C ASN A 19 -4.98 -9.54 27.25
N LEU A 20 -4.27 -10.23 26.36
CA LEU A 20 -4.55 -11.62 26.02
C LEU A 20 -4.37 -12.53 27.23
N SER A 21 -3.30 -12.37 28.01
CA SER A 21 -3.03 -13.14 29.21
C SER A 21 -4.09 -12.93 30.30
N ILE A 22 -4.57 -11.70 30.47
CA ILE A 22 -5.63 -11.34 31.41
C ILE A 22 -6.99 -11.92 30.98
N ASN A 23 -7.33 -11.79 29.70
CA ASN A 23 -8.63 -12.22 29.17
C ASN A 23 -8.76 -13.75 29.06
N LEU A 24 -7.67 -14.48 28.87
CA LEU A 24 -7.70 -15.93 28.74
C LEU A 24 -7.73 -16.68 30.09
N LYS A 25 -7.72 -15.98 31.24
CA LYS A 25 -7.69 -16.59 32.58
C LYS A 25 -6.63 -17.70 32.73
N ILE A 26 -5.49 -17.54 32.09
CA ILE A 26 -4.41 -18.56 32.04
C ILE A 26 -3.55 -18.45 33.31
N GLY A 27 -4.11 -18.39 34.48
CA GLY A 27 -3.47 -18.53 35.77
C GLY A 27 -2.02 -17.99 35.89
N LYS A 28 -1.21 -18.65 36.71
CA LYS A 28 0.21 -18.29 36.93
C LYS A 28 1.04 -18.29 35.65
N PHE A 29 0.80 -19.22 34.73
CA PHE A 29 1.53 -19.31 33.48
C PHE A 29 1.35 -18.06 32.60
N GLY A 30 0.13 -17.51 32.52
CA GLY A 30 -0.13 -16.29 31.75
C GLY A 30 0.58 -15.07 32.35
N LEU A 31 0.66 -14.96 33.66
CA LEU A 31 1.38 -13.89 34.35
C LEU A 31 2.89 -14.01 34.15
N ASP A 32 3.45 -15.22 34.20
CA ASP A 32 4.86 -15.47 33.95
C ASP A 32 5.21 -15.10 32.49
N CYS A 33 4.38 -15.47 31.52
CA CYS A 33 4.57 -15.07 30.12
C CYS A 33 4.50 -13.55 29.92
N ALA A 34 3.56 -12.86 30.58
CA ALA A 34 3.44 -11.41 30.52
C ALA A 34 4.67 -10.72 31.15
N TYR A 35 5.15 -11.24 32.29
CA TYR A 35 6.32 -10.71 32.96
C TYR A 35 7.60 -10.89 32.10
N GLU A 36 7.84 -12.09 31.53
CA GLU A 36 8.97 -12.30 30.64
C GLU A 36 8.87 -11.45 29.37
N SER A 37 7.65 -11.27 28.83
CA SER A 37 7.43 -10.39 27.68
C SER A 37 7.73 -8.91 27.98
N SER A 38 7.50 -8.46 29.21
CA SER A 38 7.81 -7.08 29.63
C SER A 38 9.30 -6.76 29.67
N LYS A 39 10.14 -7.79 29.78
CA LYS A 39 11.60 -7.66 29.73
C LYS A 39 12.17 -7.65 28.32
N MET A 40 11.33 -7.86 27.31
CA MET A 40 11.77 -7.87 25.91
C MET A 40 11.87 -6.46 25.37
N TRP A 41 13.02 -6.12 24.83
CA TRP A 41 13.12 -4.98 23.95
C TRP A 41 12.70 -5.40 22.53
N ASN A 42 11.79 -4.67 21.94
CA ASN A 42 11.23 -4.96 20.63
C ASN A 42 11.35 -3.73 19.74
N GLY A 43 12.12 -3.85 18.67
CA GLY A 43 12.34 -2.73 17.76
C GLY A 43 13.33 -3.08 16.65
N GLY A 44 13.69 -2.08 15.90
CA GLY A 44 14.63 -2.17 14.79
C GLY A 44 15.56 -0.96 14.77
N ASN A 45 15.75 -0.38 13.61
CA ASN A 45 16.57 0.80 13.41
C ASN A 45 15.76 2.12 13.47
N GLN A 46 14.76 2.19 14.37
CA GLN A 46 13.93 3.40 14.53
C GLN A 46 14.75 4.65 14.88
N TRP A 47 15.88 4.45 15.55
CA TRP A 47 16.80 5.49 15.97
C TRP A 47 18.06 5.53 15.11
N SER A 48 17.93 5.30 13.81
CA SER A 48 19.06 5.26 12.87
C SER A 48 19.88 6.56 12.81
N ALA A 49 19.29 7.68 13.23
CA ALA A 49 20.02 8.94 13.34
C ALA A 49 21.19 8.86 14.32
N TYR A 50 21.04 8.18 15.47
CA TYR A 50 22.14 8.05 16.43
C TYR A 50 23.34 7.26 15.90
N PRO A 51 23.15 6.07 15.25
CA PRO A 51 24.24 5.39 14.56
C PRO A 51 24.92 6.28 13.51
N SER A 52 24.16 7.07 12.76
CA SER A 52 24.73 7.89 11.69
C SER A 52 25.68 8.99 12.21
N PHE A 53 25.39 9.59 13.36
CA PHE A 53 26.30 10.56 13.97
C PHE A 53 27.65 9.95 14.34
N LEU A 54 27.67 8.79 15.00
CA LEU A 54 28.92 8.13 15.41
C LEU A 54 29.67 7.57 14.20
N SER A 55 28.96 7.06 13.19
CA SER A 55 29.56 6.65 11.92
C SER A 55 30.16 7.86 11.16
N PHE A 56 29.49 9.02 11.18
CA PHE A 56 30.04 10.25 10.62
C PHE A 56 31.32 10.66 11.35
N PHE A 57 31.33 10.66 12.68
CA PHE A 57 32.54 11.03 13.46
C PHE A 57 33.70 10.08 13.17
N ARG A 58 33.42 8.78 13.00
CA ARG A 58 34.43 7.77 12.71
C ARG A 58 34.98 7.86 11.30
N TYR A 59 34.12 7.91 10.29
CA TYR A 59 34.53 7.73 8.90
C TYR A 59 34.73 9.04 8.15
N VAL A 60 34.01 10.09 8.49
CA VAL A 60 34.06 11.39 7.80
C VAL A 60 34.89 12.38 8.57
N ALA A 61 34.54 12.67 9.81
CA ALA A 61 35.26 13.62 10.66
C ALA A 61 36.58 13.05 11.24
N LYS A 62 36.75 11.72 11.21
CA LYS A 62 37.95 10.99 11.68
C LYS A 62 38.37 11.36 13.10
N LEU A 63 37.43 11.54 13.99
CA LEU A 63 37.67 11.86 15.36
C LEU A 63 38.32 10.67 16.09
N ASN A 64 39.34 10.95 16.89
CA ASN A 64 40.02 9.95 17.70
C ASN A 64 39.23 9.69 19.00
N ILE A 65 38.19 8.86 18.88
CA ILE A 65 37.29 8.45 19.96
C ILE A 65 37.37 6.94 20.09
N ASP A 66 37.20 6.38 21.30
CA ASP A 66 37.06 4.95 21.49
C ASP A 66 35.71 4.47 20.98
N TYR A 67 35.73 3.73 19.86
CA TYR A 67 34.56 3.16 19.21
C TYR A 67 34.30 1.69 19.58
N THR A 68 35.06 1.10 20.49
CA THR A 68 35.02 -0.35 20.79
C THR A 68 33.59 -0.81 21.16
N LYS A 69 32.90 -0.07 22.03
CA LYS A 69 31.51 -0.40 22.41
C LYS A 69 30.53 -0.12 21.29
N TRP A 70 30.86 0.81 20.39
CA TRP A 70 30.07 1.20 19.26
C TRP A 70 30.07 0.16 18.12
N ASP A 71 31.15 -0.56 17.91
CA ASP A 71 31.32 -1.54 16.84
C ASP A 71 30.18 -2.57 16.77
N TYR A 72 29.75 -3.06 17.92
CA TYR A 72 28.65 -4.04 17.98
C TYR A 72 27.31 -3.41 17.56
N TYR A 73 27.06 -2.20 17.98
CA TYR A 73 25.83 -1.49 17.64
C TYR A 73 25.79 -1.10 16.16
N GLU A 74 26.89 -0.63 15.62
CA GLU A 74 27.03 -0.29 14.21
C GLU A 74 26.81 -1.52 13.33
N LYS A 75 27.43 -2.66 13.65
CA LYS A 75 27.20 -3.94 12.97
C LYS A 75 25.74 -4.37 13.04
N ALA A 76 25.13 -4.26 14.21
CA ALA A 76 23.70 -4.58 14.36
C ALA A 76 22.81 -3.63 13.54
N ALA A 77 23.13 -2.33 13.47
CA ALA A 77 22.40 -1.36 12.67
C ALA A 77 22.53 -1.62 11.16
N ILE A 78 23.73 -2.05 10.71
CA ILE A 78 24.00 -2.32 9.28
C ILE A 78 23.35 -3.64 8.83
N HIS A 79 23.49 -4.70 9.62
CA HIS A 79 23.18 -6.07 9.19
C HIS A 79 21.85 -6.63 9.69
N ALA A 80 21.31 -6.11 10.80
CA ALA A 80 20.09 -6.63 11.40
C ALA A 80 18.86 -5.77 11.01
N GLY A 81 17.73 -6.46 10.81
CA GLY A 81 16.42 -5.86 10.68
C GLY A 81 15.76 -5.62 12.05
N HIS A 82 14.49 -6.00 12.15
CA HIS A 82 13.74 -5.97 13.40
C HIS A 82 14.32 -6.97 14.41
N ARG A 83 14.38 -6.58 15.69
CA ARG A 83 14.97 -7.38 16.74
C ARG A 83 14.05 -7.49 17.95
N ILE A 84 13.99 -8.69 18.53
CA ILE A 84 13.43 -8.91 19.86
C ILE A 84 14.58 -9.37 20.74
N MET A 85 14.90 -8.57 21.74
CA MET A 85 16.02 -8.86 22.63
C MET A 85 15.50 -9.11 24.06
N HIS A 86 15.95 -10.21 24.62
CA HIS A 86 15.70 -10.63 26.00
C HIS A 86 17.02 -11.05 26.63
N GLU A 87 17.15 -11.06 27.95
CA GLU A 87 18.39 -11.42 28.64
C GLU A 87 18.90 -12.85 28.32
N LYS A 88 17.98 -13.74 27.91
CA LYS A 88 18.28 -15.16 27.63
C LYS A 88 18.30 -15.52 26.15
N PHE A 89 17.76 -14.67 25.26
CA PHE A 89 17.69 -14.94 23.82
C PHE A 89 17.56 -13.64 23.00
N CYS A 90 17.90 -13.75 21.73
CA CYS A 90 17.67 -12.69 20.76
C CYS A 90 17.08 -13.28 19.48
N ILE A 91 15.99 -12.68 18.98
CA ILE A 91 15.39 -13.01 17.69
C ILE A 91 15.65 -11.84 16.77
N ILE A 92 16.29 -12.09 15.65
CA ILE A 92 16.65 -11.06 14.67
C ILE A 92 16.03 -11.43 13.34
N SER A 93 15.30 -10.48 12.71
CA SER A 93 14.86 -10.65 11.34
C SER A 93 16.00 -10.28 10.39
N ASP A 94 16.10 -10.99 9.29
CA ASP A 94 16.94 -10.59 8.19
C ASP A 94 16.42 -9.31 7.54
N ARG A 95 17.26 -8.62 6.78
CA ARG A 95 16.83 -7.50 5.93
C ARG A 95 16.23 -8.04 4.64
N PRO A 96 15.20 -7.38 4.11
CA PRO A 96 14.68 -7.76 2.82
C PRO A 96 15.72 -7.50 1.72
N GLU A 97 15.76 -8.39 0.72
CA GLU A 97 16.54 -8.21 -0.51
C GLU A 97 15.88 -7.20 -1.46
N ILE A 98 14.55 -7.17 -1.43
CA ILE A 98 13.73 -6.23 -2.18
C ILE A 98 12.95 -5.39 -1.20
N LEU A 99 13.01 -4.08 -1.36
CA LEU A 99 12.16 -3.12 -0.66
C LEU A 99 11.86 -1.97 -1.63
N LYS A 100 10.60 -1.88 -2.06
CA LYS A 100 10.12 -0.86 -2.99
C LYS A 100 9.07 0.02 -2.32
N ILE A 101 9.17 1.30 -2.54
CA ILE A 101 8.23 2.31 -2.07
C ILE A 101 7.90 3.26 -3.21
N ASP A 102 6.76 3.94 -3.12
CA ASP A 102 6.42 5.04 -4.03
C ASP A 102 7.01 6.39 -3.54
N GLU A 103 6.77 7.44 -4.30
CA GLU A 103 7.24 8.81 -4.00
C GLU A 103 6.71 9.37 -2.67
N GLN A 104 5.62 8.79 -2.16
CA GLN A 104 5.04 9.15 -0.86
C GLN A 104 5.53 8.24 0.27
N ASN A 105 6.59 7.45 0.04
CA ASN A 105 7.16 6.48 0.98
C ASN A 105 6.18 5.37 1.41
N ARG A 106 5.17 5.06 0.57
CA ARG A 106 4.26 3.95 0.84
C ARG A 106 4.78 2.66 0.21
N PRO A 107 4.57 1.49 0.84
CA PRO A 107 4.88 0.19 0.24
C PRO A 107 4.21 0.07 -1.14
N HIS A 108 5.00 -0.14 -2.20
CA HIS A 108 4.46 -0.15 -3.56
C HIS A 108 5.29 -0.98 -4.53
N SER A 109 4.61 -1.83 -5.31
CA SER A 109 5.14 -2.43 -6.54
C SER A 109 3.98 -2.87 -7.43
N PHE A 110 4.00 -2.47 -8.70
CA PHE A 110 3.08 -3.04 -9.68
C PHE A 110 3.53 -4.42 -10.16
N ASP A 111 4.83 -4.68 -10.17
CA ASP A 111 5.41 -5.90 -10.72
C ASP A 111 6.16 -6.65 -9.63
N GLY A 112 5.54 -7.73 -9.15
CA GLY A 112 6.06 -8.56 -8.08
C GLY A 112 5.96 -7.94 -6.68
N PRO A 113 6.69 -8.47 -5.71
CA PRO A 113 6.61 -8.03 -4.31
C PRO A 113 7.22 -6.64 -4.09
N PHE A 114 6.63 -5.85 -3.19
CA PHE A 114 7.30 -4.66 -2.69
C PHE A 114 8.38 -4.99 -1.66
N CYS A 115 8.25 -6.12 -0.97
CA CYS A 115 9.23 -6.59 0.00
C CYS A 115 9.41 -8.09 -0.12
N ARG A 116 10.68 -8.54 -0.23
CA ARG A 116 11.03 -9.97 -0.29
C ARG A 116 12.29 -10.24 0.52
N TRP A 117 12.30 -11.34 1.25
CA TRP A 117 13.44 -11.84 2.00
C TRP A 117 14.08 -13.06 1.31
N ARG A 118 15.33 -13.38 1.71
CA ARG A 118 16.13 -14.50 1.17
C ARG A 118 15.46 -15.87 1.33
N ASP A 119 14.60 -16.02 2.31
CA ASP A 119 13.85 -17.26 2.54
C ASP A 119 12.62 -17.42 1.63
N GLY A 120 12.43 -16.50 0.69
CA GLY A 120 11.29 -16.47 -0.25
C GLY A 120 10.03 -15.84 0.32
N SER A 121 10.00 -15.44 1.60
CA SER A 121 8.87 -14.68 2.16
C SER A 121 8.71 -13.35 1.42
N ALA A 122 7.48 -13.04 1.00
CA ALA A 122 7.19 -11.84 0.23
C ALA A 122 5.92 -11.15 0.67
N LEU A 123 5.86 -9.84 0.48
CA LEU A 123 4.70 -8.99 0.73
C LEU A 123 4.38 -8.18 -0.52
N TYR A 124 3.08 -8.00 -0.78
CA TYR A 124 2.58 -7.34 -1.97
C TYR A 124 1.71 -6.14 -1.57
N SER A 125 1.98 -4.99 -2.17
CA SER A 125 1.24 -3.76 -1.91
C SER A 125 1.30 -2.82 -3.10
N ILE A 126 0.21 -2.12 -3.36
CA ILE A 126 0.10 -1.06 -4.36
C ILE A 126 -0.32 0.22 -3.64
N HIS A 127 0.51 1.26 -3.69
CA HIS A 127 0.31 2.55 -3.02
C HIS A 127 -0.14 2.44 -1.55
N GLY A 128 0.51 1.53 -0.79
CA GLY A 128 0.21 1.29 0.61
C GLY A 128 -0.95 0.31 0.87
N ILE A 129 -1.71 -0.06 -0.14
CA ILE A 129 -2.80 -1.03 -0.04
C ILE A 129 -2.22 -2.43 -0.20
N ARG A 130 -2.41 -3.28 0.81
CA ARG A 130 -1.99 -4.67 0.73
C ARG A 130 -2.92 -5.44 -0.21
N VAL A 131 -2.31 -6.11 -1.19
CA VAL A 131 -3.04 -6.86 -2.22
C VAL A 131 -2.61 -8.34 -2.24
N PRO A 132 -3.44 -9.25 -2.76
CA PRO A 132 -3.04 -10.61 -3.08
C PRO A 132 -1.88 -10.66 -4.07
N MET A 133 -1.02 -11.67 -3.94
CA MET A 133 0.15 -11.89 -4.80
C MET A 133 -0.19 -11.82 -6.30
N TRP A 134 -1.28 -12.48 -6.70
CA TRP A 134 -1.65 -12.59 -8.10
C TRP A 134 -1.85 -11.23 -8.79
N ILE A 135 -2.31 -10.19 -8.06
CA ILE A 135 -2.50 -8.85 -8.63
C ILE A 135 -1.16 -8.25 -9.08
N CYS A 136 -0.10 -8.46 -8.31
CA CYS A 136 1.23 -7.95 -8.66
C CYS A 136 1.99 -8.87 -9.63
N GLU A 137 1.74 -10.18 -9.59
CA GLU A 137 2.43 -11.15 -10.46
C GLU A 137 1.82 -11.26 -11.86
N THR A 138 0.50 -11.01 -12.01
CA THR A 138 -0.15 -10.99 -13.33
C THR A 138 0.38 -9.83 -14.16
N LYS A 139 0.83 -10.10 -15.38
CA LYS A 139 1.26 -9.05 -16.29
C LYS A 139 0.07 -8.18 -16.70
N LYS A 140 0.35 -6.93 -17.03
CA LYS A 140 -0.68 -5.96 -17.41
C LYS A 140 -1.54 -6.44 -18.59
N GLU A 141 -0.93 -7.18 -19.51
CA GLU A 141 -1.56 -7.69 -20.73
C GLU A 141 -2.52 -8.85 -20.44
N ASP A 142 -2.28 -9.62 -19.38
CA ASP A 142 -2.98 -10.87 -19.08
C ASP A 142 -4.23 -10.66 -18.20
N PHE A 143 -4.52 -9.42 -17.79
CA PHE A 143 -5.76 -9.13 -17.06
C PHE A 143 -6.98 -9.27 -17.97
N THR A 144 -8.02 -9.92 -17.43
CA THR A 144 -9.31 -10.12 -18.10
C THR A 144 -10.44 -9.40 -17.37
N LYS A 145 -11.59 -9.25 -18.05
CA LYS A 145 -12.81 -8.70 -17.45
C LYS A 145 -13.21 -9.46 -16.20
N GLU A 146 -13.16 -10.79 -16.24
CA GLU A 146 -13.57 -11.67 -15.15
C GLU A 146 -12.71 -11.45 -13.90
N MET A 147 -11.42 -11.20 -14.07
CA MET A 147 -10.51 -10.91 -12.94
C MET A 147 -10.89 -9.61 -12.21
N ILE A 148 -11.43 -8.65 -12.92
CA ILE A 148 -11.87 -7.37 -12.34
C ILE A 148 -13.25 -7.53 -11.69
N VAL A 149 -14.19 -8.14 -12.39
CA VAL A 149 -15.61 -8.26 -11.95
C VAL A 149 -15.75 -9.20 -10.76
N ASN A 150 -15.02 -10.33 -10.76
CA ASN A 150 -15.08 -11.33 -9.68
C ASN A 150 -14.29 -10.93 -8.43
N GLU A 151 -13.42 -9.92 -8.50
CA GLU A 151 -12.74 -9.44 -7.29
C GLU A 151 -13.76 -8.69 -6.40
N THR A 152 -14.02 -9.25 -5.23
CA THR A 152 -15.04 -8.71 -4.31
C THR A 152 -14.55 -7.50 -3.49
N ASN A 153 -13.26 -7.41 -3.27
CA ASN A 153 -12.66 -6.31 -2.51
C ASN A 153 -12.50 -5.06 -3.42
N ALA A 154 -13.16 -3.98 -3.05
CA ALA A 154 -13.15 -2.72 -3.80
C ALA A 154 -11.73 -2.10 -3.90
N ASP A 155 -10.90 -2.22 -2.86
CA ASP A 155 -9.53 -1.72 -2.86
C ASP A 155 -8.66 -2.53 -3.82
N ASN A 156 -8.82 -3.85 -3.85
CA ASN A 156 -8.12 -4.70 -4.81
C ASN A 156 -8.51 -4.36 -6.25
N ARG A 157 -9.81 -4.18 -6.55
CA ARG A 157 -10.27 -3.74 -7.87
C ARG A 157 -9.65 -2.40 -8.28
N ARG A 158 -9.62 -1.45 -7.35
CA ARG A 158 -8.95 -0.16 -7.57
C ARG A 158 -7.47 -0.35 -7.91
N CYS A 159 -6.77 -1.21 -7.18
CA CYS A 159 -5.35 -1.51 -7.44
C CYS A 159 -5.15 -2.17 -8.81
N ILE A 160 -6.05 -3.08 -9.22
CA ILE A 160 -6.01 -3.67 -10.56
C ILE A 160 -6.12 -2.57 -11.63
N ILE A 161 -7.11 -1.68 -11.52
CA ILE A 161 -7.31 -0.59 -12.47
C ILE A 161 -6.11 0.36 -12.52
N GLN A 162 -5.53 0.67 -11.36
CA GLN A 162 -4.30 1.48 -11.30
C GLN A 162 -3.13 0.80 -12.02
N LYS A 163 -3.00 -0.52 -11.88
CA LYS A 163 -1.96 -1.30 -12.55
C LYS A 163 -2.14 -1.33 -14.06
N ILE A 164 -3.33 -1.70 -14.53
CA ILE A 164 -3.58 -1.87 -15.97
C ILE A 164 -3.78 -0.54 -16.71
N GLY A 165 -4.17 0.49 -15.99
CA GLY A 165 -4.56 1.80 -16.52
C GLY A 165 -6.06 1.88 -16.84
N ILE A 166 -6.59 3.09 -16.75
CA ILE A 166 -8.03 3.37 -16.91
C ILE A 166 -8.53 3.00 -18.31
N GLU A 167 -7.75 3.28 -19.36
CA GLU A 167 -8.15 3.01 -20.75
C GLU A 167 -8.32 1.51 -21.00
N LYS A 168 -7.35 0.70 -20.56
CA LYS A 168 -7.46 -0.77 -20.67
C LYS A 168 -8.60 -1.32 -19.81
N ALA A 169 -8.83 -0.75 -18.64
CA ALA A 169 -9.96 -1.17 -17.80
C ALA A 169 -11.31 -0.89 -18.48
N ILE A 170 -11.46 0.26 -19.12
CA ILE A 170 -12.65 0.64 -19.91
C ILE A 170 -12.88 -0.36 -21.05
N GLU A 171 -11.83 -0.67 -21.80
CA GLU A 171 -11.86 -1.62 -22.90
C GLU A 171 -12.29 -3.02 -22.41
N LEU A 172 -11.60 -3.55 -21.38
CA LEU A 172 -11.89 -4.88 -20.82
C LEU A 172 -13.31 -4.99 -20.27
N LEU A 173 -13.79 -3.93 -19.60
CA LEU A 173 -15.13 -3.92 -19.02
C LEU A 173 -16.24 -3.75 -20.09
N GLY A 174 -15.86 -3.41 -21.33
CA GLY A 174 -16.82 -3.18 -22.40
C GLY A 174 -17.67 -1.94 -22.11
N ALA A 175 -17.04 -0.82 -21.86
CA ALA A 175 -17.73 0.44 -21.61
C ALA A 175 -18.37 0.96 -22.87
N ASP A 176 -19.64 1.36 -22.77
CA ASP A 176 -20.33 2.08 -23.83
C ASP A 176 -20.18 3.57 -23.58
N VAL A 177 -19.70 4.31 -24.57
CA VAL A 177 -19.71 5.78 -24.56
C VAL A 177 -21.11 6.25 -24.96
N ILE A 178 -21.86 6.85 -24.04
CA ILE A 178 -23.23 7.28 -24.28
C ILE A 178 -23.34 8.76 -24.66
N ASP A 179 -22.35 9.57 -24.26
CA ASP A 179 -22.23 10.98 -24.66
C ASP A 179 -20.78 11.47 -24.56
N SER A 180 -20.42 12.48 -25.32
CA SER A 180 -19.11 13.10 -25.29
C SER A 180 -19.20 14.61 -25.43
N TYR A 181 -18.31 15.34 -24.77
CA TYR A 181 -18.23 16.78 -24.80
C TYR A 181 -16.78 17.25 -24.80
N GLU A 182 -16.46 18.18 -25.67
CA GLU A 182 -15.17 18.88 -25.71
C GLU A 182 -15.37 20.34 -25.31
N SER A 183 -14.78 20.72 -24.20
CA SER A 183 -14.85 22.09 -23.69
C SER A 183 -14.03 23.04 -24.58
N PRO A 184 -14.49 24.28 -24.80
CA PRO A 184 -13.74 25.31 -25.51
C PRO A 184 -12.34 25.57 -24.96
N ILE A 185 -12.11 25.31 -23.68
CA ILE A 185 -10.78 25.40 -23.04
C ILE A 185 -9.95 24.14 -23.16
N GLY A 186 -10.43 23.13 -23.95
CA GLY A 186 -9.69 21.92 -24.34
C GLY A 186 -9.81 20.76 -23.38
N GLY A 187 -10.81 20.72 -22.50
CA GLY A 187 -11.17 19.53 -21.71
C GLY A 187 -11.96 18.54 -22.54
N LYS A 188 -11.58 17.26 -22.51
CA LYS A 188 -12.33 16.16 -23.12
C LYS A 188 -13.03 15.35 -22.06
N TYR A 189 -14.34 15.17 -22.24
CA TYR A 189 -15.21 14.46 -21.31
C TYR A 189 -15.99 13.39 -22.07
N GLU A 190 -16.12 12.21 -21.46
CA GLU A 190 -16.94 11.11 -21.97
C GLU A 190 -17.82 10.59 -20.85
N LEU A 191 -19.11 10.43 -21.13
CA LEU A 191 -20.03 9.73 -20.22
C LEU A 191 -20.07 8.27 -20.63
N LEU A 192 -19.58 7.43 -19.72
CA LEU A 192 -19.45 5.99 -19.94
C LEU A 192 -20.55 5.25 -19.19
N GLN A 193 -21.03 4.16 -19.77
CA GLN A 193 -21.89 3.20 -19.11
C GLN A 193 -21.10 1.88 -18.95
N ILE A 194 -20.83 1.49 -17.71
CA ILE A 194 -19.95 0.34 -17.39
C ILE A 194 -20.63 -0.56 -16.38
N ASP A 195 -20.58 -1.85 -16.60
CA ASP A 195 -20.82 -2.85 -15.55
C ASP A 195 -19.48 -3.21 -14.88
N TYR A 196 -19.17 -2.45 -13.82
CA TYR A 196 -17.90 -2.53 -13.12
C TYR A 196 -17.83 -3.66 -12.09
N ASP A 197 -18.98 -4.07 -11.54
CA ASP A 197 -19.05 -5.01 -10.42
C ASP A 197 -20.03 -6.18 -10.65
N GLY A 198 -20.50 -6.36 -11.88
CA GLY A 198 -21.46 -7.40 -12.25
C GLY A 198 -22.89 -7.16 -11.72
N ARG A 199 -23.17 -5.95 -11.20
CA ARG A 199 -24.49 -5.59 -10.62
C ARG A 199 -25.33 -4.72 -11.54
N GLY A 200 -24.90 -4.59 -12.78
CA GLY A 200 -25.57 -3.80 -13.81
C GLY A 200 -24.82 -2.51 -14.18
N LYS A 201 -25.18 -1.99 -15.36
CA LYS A 201 -24.52 -0.83 -15.93
C LYS A 201 -24.77 0.42 -15.10
N ARG A 202 -23.70 1.16 -14.79
CA ARG A 202 -23.72 2.46 -14.11
C ARG A 202 -23.00 3.49 -14.94
N CYS A 203 -23.39 4.75 -14.75
CA CYS A 203 -22.79 5.87 -15.46
C CYS A 203 -21.53 6.39 -14.74
N TYR A 204 -20.50 6.68 -15.52
CA TYR A 204 -19.22 7.22 -15.08
C TYR A 204 -18.81 8.37 -15.99
N LEU A 205 -18.37 9.46 -15.39
CA LEU A 205 -17.79 10.58 -16.12
C LEU A 205 -16.28 10.36 -16.21
N LYS A 206 -15.76 10.19 -17.43
CA LYS A 206 -14.34 10.16 -17.73
C LYS A 206 -13.89 11.56 -18.15
N MET A 207 -12.82 12.02 -17.57
CA MET A 207 -12.23 13.32 -17.86
C MET A 207 -10.71 13.22 -17.88
N LYS A 208 -10.07 14.03 -18.71
CA LYS A 208 -8.61 14.13 -18.77
C LYS A 208 -8.16 15.29 -17.90
N SER A 209 -7.34 15.00 -16.88
CA SER A 209 -6.66 16.05 -16.11
C SER A 209 -5.49 16.60 -16.93
N LYS A 210 -5.43 17.91 -17.08
CA LYS A 210 -4.30 18.59 -17.74
C LYS A 210 -3.05 18.65 -16.85
N SER A 211 -3.25 18.73 -15.53
CA SER A 211 -2.15 18.90 -14.57
C SER A 211 -1.25 17.68 -14.44
N ILE A 212 -1.80 16.48 -14.60
CA ILE A 212 -1.08 15.22 -14.43
C ILE A 212 -1.10 14.33 -15.68
N ASP A 213 -1.64 14.84 -16.80
CA ASP A 213 -1.82 14.11 -18.07
C ASP A 213 -2.44 12.71 -17.90
N ALA A 214 -3.36 12.56 -16.98
CA ALA A 214 -4.02 11.30 -16.65
C ALA A 214 -5.54 11.41 -16.77
N TYR A 215 -6.18 10.27 -17.05
CA TYR A 215 -7.63 10.17 -17.03
C TYR A 215 -8.14 9.90 -15.62
N HIS A 216 -9.26 10.57 -15.29
CA HIS A 216 -10.06 10.30 -14.11
C HIS A 216 -11.41 9.73 -14.50
N ILE A 217 -11.94 8.85 -13.64
CA ILE A 217 -13.28 8.31 -13.76
C ILE A 217 -13.99 8.52 -12.43
N GLU A 218 -15.17 9.13 -12.49
CA GLU A 218 -16.03 9.35 -11.33
C GLU A 218 -17.40 8.74 -11.56
N GLY A 219 -17.94 8.06 -10.55
CA GLY A 219 -19.30 7.53 -10.59
C GLY A 219 -20.33 8.65 -10.57
N ILE A 220 -21.30 8.58 -11.46
CA ILE A 220 -22.35 9.58 -11.61
C ILE A 220 -23.70 8.99 -11.18
N LYS A 221 -24.61 9.85 -10.68
CA LYS A 221 -25.97 9.48 -10.31
C LYS A 221 -26.69 8.77 -11.45
N PRO A 222 -27.42 7.68 -11.18
CA PRO A 222 -28.28 7.05 -12.18
C PRO A 222 -29.29 8.01 -12.81
N GLY A 223 -29.54 7.86 -14.11
CA GLY A 223 -30.50 8.66 -14.86
C GLY A 223 -29.92 9.87 -15.59
N ILE A 224 -28.64 10.18 -15.37
CA ILE A 224 -27.91 11.20 -16.14
C ILE A 224 -27.53 10.59 -17.50
N THR A 225 -27.84 11.30 -18.59
CA THR A 225 -27.64 10.83 -19.95
C THR A 225 -26.72 11.71 -20.79
N THR A 226 -26.33 12.87 -20.28
CA THR A 226 -25.41 13.77 -20.96
C THR A 226 -24.21 14.15 -20.11
N VAL A 227 -23.09 14.42 -20.78
CA VAL A 227 -21.86 14.89 -20.12
C VAL A 227 -22.07 16.19 -19.37
N LYS A 228 -22.86 17.12 -19.95
CA LYS A 228 -23.15 18.43 -19.32
C LYS A 228 -23.89 18.26 -17.99
N GLU A 229 -24.91 17.40 -17.96
CA GLU A 229 -25.59 17.06 -16.70
C GLU A 229 -24.64 16.37 -15.69
N ALA A 230 -23.75 15.51 -16.17
CA ALA A 230 -22.78 14.85 -15.33
C ALA A 230 -21.79 15.83 -14.69
N ILE A 231 -21.30 16.82 -15.44
CA ILE A 231 -20.43 17.89 -14.93
C ILE A 231 -21.17 18.76 -13.91
N ALA A 232 -22.41 19.16 -14.22
CA ALA A 232 -23.25 19.93 -13.29
C ALA A 232 -23.44 19.16 -11.96
N TYR A 233 -23.81 17.89 -12.03
CA TYR A 233 -23.94 17.03 -10.85
C TYR A 233 -22.66 16.93 -10.03
N ARG A 234 -21.51 16.69 -10.69
CA ARG A 234 -20.20 16.63 -10.04
C ARG A 234 -19.87 17.91 -9.28
N ASN A 235 -20.17 19.05 -9.86
CA ASN A 235 -19.88 20.36 -9.31
C ASN A 235 -20.95 20.85 -8.30
N GLY A 236 -22.01 20.07 -8.06
CA GLY A 236 -23.10 20.44 -7.16
C GLY A 236 -23.98 21.57 -7.71
N LEU A 237 -24.06 21.69 -9.03
CA LEU A 237 -24.83 22.70 -9.71
C LEU A 237 -26.16 22.14 -10.25
N ASP A 238 -27.20 22.94 -10.26
CA ASP A 238 -28.50 22.56 -10.85
C ASP A 238 -28.49 22.58 -12.39
N LYS A 239 -27.60 23.37 -12.97
CA LYS A 239 -27.42 23.50 -14.42
C LYS A 239 -25.94 23.47 -14.77
N PHE A 240 -25.65 23.04 -16.00
CA PHE A 240 -24.30 23.08 -16.54
C PHE A 240 -23.80 24.52 -16.66
N GLU A 241 -22.62 24.72 -16.10
CA GLU A 241 -21.80 25.93 -16.31
C GLU A 241 -20.46 25.49 -16.90
N GLU A 242 -19.99 26.23 -17.92
CA GLU A 242 -18.69 25.91 -18.53
C GLU A 242 -17.58 26.16 -17.54
N PRO A 243 -16.69 25.19 -17.30
CA PRO A 243 -15.55 25.36 -16.41
C PRO A 243 -14.61 26.45 -16.94
N GLU A 244 -14.30 27.44 -16.12
CA GLU A 244 -13.31 28.47 -16.46
C GLU A 244 -11.86 27.97 -16.35
N ILE A 245 -11.64 27.00 -15.47
CA ILE A 245 -10.34 26.40 -15.22
C ILE A 245 -10.49 24.89 -15.17
N LEU A 246 -9.62 24.17 -15.89
CA LEU A 246 -9.50 22.70 -15.79
C LEU A 246 -8.45 22.34 -14.72
N THR A 247 -8.90 21.76 -13.65
CA THR A 247 -8.03 21.25 -12.56
C THR A 247 -7.68 19.78 -12.73
#